data_43ffc28ad34f585ea258ec75614c4539
#
_entry.id   43ffc28ad34f585ea258ec75614c4539
#
_cell.length_a   1.000
_cell.length_b   1.000
_cell.length_c   1.000
_cell.angle_alpha   90.00
_cell.angle_beta   90.00
_cell.angle_gamma   90.00
#
_symmetry.space_group_name_H-M   'P 1'
#
loop_
_entity.id
_entity.type
_entity.pdbx_description
1 polymer ?
#
loop_
_entity_poly.entity_id
_entity_poly.type
_entity_poly.pdbx_seq_one_letter_code
_entity_poly.pdbx_strand_id
1 'polypeptide(L)'
;MMQSTIVNVTERATDWNSIKWKNANRVVRRLRQRIFKATKDGDLKRVRNLQKLLMRSYSNIVLSVRRVTQLNSGKKTAGVDKLLVLTPSARGTLVDILTRCLPWKPLPVKRVYIRKSNGKQRPLGIPCVIDRCLQAIVKNALEPYWEAQFERTSYGFRPGRGVHDAIERIHSMSKGNSTKSWVVDADIEGCFDNIAHSPLLKTIGNFPARKLITQWLKAGYVDNGVFNDTDTGVPQGGIISPLLANIALHGMESALGIRYNKDGHTIGNRGIVRYADDLVVFCKSQEDALRVVDILSHWMKTRGLALSKSKTKIVHLTQGFNFLSFNIRWYKDKNTKVGRKVLIKPSKEAILEVRNKIRKVWLENKSSNVNYLISKLNPIIRGVANYYRTVVSSHIFRKLDTWMYIRENRYAKRMHPKKSSGWRKYKYWGRLNFDRNDNWVFGDKRTGQYLLKFSWFNIRRHTLVKGDASYDNPDLVKYWESRNKRKSQNLIPSYQKLARKQGYKCCVCGESLFNDEPIQKHHKVPRSKGGKDTYANLELMHYYCHRQVHSVAPGSEEEVFVQEEELTHSLW
;
A
#
# COMPACT_ATOMS: atom_id res chain seq x y z
N MET A 1 10.09 -23.86 -35.34
CA MET A 1 8.68 -24.15 -35.62
C MET A 1 8.18 -25.10 -34.54
N MET A 2 7.43 -24.61 -33.55
CA MET A 2 6.72 -25.49 -32.61
C MET A 2 5.26 -25.51 -33.03
N GLN A 3 4.85 -26.66 -33.55
CA GLN A 3 3.47 -26.92 -33.90
C GLN A 3 2.60 -26.90 -32.65
N SER A 4 1.56 -26.09 -32.71
CA SER A 4 0.48 -26.02 -31.71
C SER A 4 -0.39 -27.25 -31.84
N THR A 5 -0.26 -28.21 -30.94
CA THR A 5 -1.23 -29.29 -30.79
C THR A 5 -2.47 -28.70 -30.10
N ILE A 6 -3.46 -28.30 -30.90
CA ILE A 6 -4.80 -27.96 -30.44
C ILE A 6 -5.49 -29.27 -30.08
N VAL A 7 -5.53 -29.63 -28.81
CA VAL A 7 -6.42 -30.68 -28.31
C VAL A 7 -7.79 -30.06 -28.12
N ASN A 8 -8.73 -30.45 -28.97
CA ASN A 8 -10.16 -30.16 -28.84
C ASN A 8 -10.68 -30.79 -27.54
N VAL A 9 -10.82 -30.00 -26.48
CA VAL A 9 -11.61 -30.39 -25.32
C VAL A 9 -12.73 -29.37 -25.22
N THR A 10 -13.94 -29.81 -25.48
CA THR A 10 -15.21 -29.13 -25.28
C THR A 10 -15.54 -28.98 -23.78
N GLU A 11 -14.63 -28.42 -22.99
CA GLU A 11 -14.93 -27.90 -21.65
C GLU A 11 -15.33 -26.43 -21.79
N ARG A 12 -16.52 -26.08 -21.26
CA ARG A 12 -17.01 -24.70 -21.24
C ARG A 12 -15.93 -23.81 -20.63
N ALA A 13 -15.39 -22.89 -21.45
CA ALA A 13 -14.43 -21.89 -20.99
C ALA A 13 -14.99 -21.13 -19.78
N THR A 14 -14.14 -20.87 -18.79
CA THR A 14 -14.53 -20.12 -17.60
C THR A 14 -15.10 -18.74 -17.99
N ASP A 15 -16.39 -18.53 -17.79
CA ASP A 15 -16.99 -17.19 -17.93
C ASP A 15 -16.58 -16.32 -16.75
N TRP A 16 -15.70 -15.36 -17.04
CA TRP A 16 -15.15 -14.42 -16.06
C TRP A 16 -16.24 -13.56 -15.38
N ASN A 17 -17.29 -13.20 -16.10
CA ASN A 17 -18.34 -12.31 -15.60
C ASN A 17 -19.32 -13.04 -14.68
N SER A 18 -19.44 -14.37 -14.78
CA SER A 18 -20.31 -15.19 -13.92
C SER A 18 -19.68 -15.52 -12.55
N ILE A 19 -18.39 -15.21 -12.34
CA ILE A 19 -17.67 -15.60 -11.11
C ILE A 19 -18.30 -14.94 -9.87
N LYS A 20 -18.70 -15.79 -8.91
CA LYS A 20 -19.25 -15.37 -7.61
C LYS A 20 -18.14 -14.99 -6.63
N TRP A 21 -17.64 -13.76 -6.71
CA TRP A 21 -16.50 -13.25 -5.92
C TRP A 21 -16.68 -13.41 -4.42
N LYS A 22 -17.89 -13.23 -3.90
CA LYS A 22 -18.19 -13.42 -2.47
C LYS A 22 -17.86 -14.84 -2.00
N ASN A 23 -18.17 -15.84 -2.82
CA ASN A 23 -17.85 -17.24 -2.51
C ASN A 23 -16.36 -17.49 -2.60
N ALA A 24 -15.69 -17.04 -3.66
CA ALA A 24 -14.25 -17.18 -3.83
C ALA A 24 -13.47 -16.58 -2.64
N ASN A 25 -13.80 -15.34 -2.27
CA ASN A 25 -13.20 -14.67 -1.11
C ASN A 25 -13.44 -15.43 0.20
N ARG A 26 -14.66 -15.96 0.40
CA ARG A 26 -15.00 -16.74 1.60
C ARG A 26 -14.17 -18.02 1.71
N VAL A 27 -14.01 -18.76 0.61
CA VAL A 27 -13.23 -20.00 0.57
C VAL A 27 -11.76 -19.72 0.90
N VAL A 28 -11.14 -18.78 0.19
CA VAL A 28 -9.73 -18.43 0.41
C VAL A 28 -9.50 -17.92 1.83
N ARG A 29 -10.36 -17.03 2.34
CA ARG A 29 -10.26 -16.54 3.72
C ARG A 29 -10.32 -17.67 4.74
N ARG A 30 -11.26 -18.61 4.61
CA ARG A 30 -11.37 -19.76 5.52
C ARG A 30 -10.12 -20.64 5.51
N LEU A 31 -9.55 -20.91 4.34
CA LEU A 31 -8.32 -21.70 4.23
C LEU A 31 -7.12 -20.95 4.84
N ARG A 32 -6.97 -19.66 4.58
CA ARG A 32 -5.93 -18.83 5.19
C ARG A 32 -6.04 -18.81 6.71
N GLN A 33 -7.24 -18.65 7.28
CA GLN A 33 -7.49 -18.70 8.72
C GLN A 33 -7.13 -20.06 9.32
N ARG A 34 -7.45 -21.15 8.63
CA ARG A 34 -7.07 -22.51 9.06
C ARG A 34 -5.55 -22.72 9.04
N ILE A 35 -4.85 -22.21 8.03
CA ILE A 35 -3.38 -22.25 7.98
C ILE A 35 -2.80 -21.46 9.17
N PHE A 36 -3.28 -20.24 9.39
CA PHE A 36 -2.84 -19.40 10.51
C PHE A 36 -3.03 -20.10 11.87
N LYS A 37 -4.22 -20.65 12.13
CA LYS A 37 -4.52 -21.37 13.37
C LYS A 37 -3.62 -22.60 13.53
N ALA A 38 -3.54 -23.46 12.53
CA ALA A 38 -2.68 -24.64 12.57
C ALA A 38 -1.19 -24.28 12.80
N THR A 39 -0.74 -23.13 12.29
CA THR A 39 0.61 -22.62 12.58
C THR A 39 0.77 -22.22 14.03
N LYS A 40 -0.22 -21.54 14.64
CA LYS A 40 -0.20 -21.19 16.06
C LYS A 40 -0.26 -22.42 16.97
N ASP A 41 -0.97 -23.46 16.54
CA ASP A 41 -1.09 -24.73 17.25
C ASP A 41 0.16 -25.65 17.05
N GLY A 42 1.13 -25.26 16.20
CA GLY A 42 2.35 -26.03 15.92
C GLY A 42 2.15 -27.25 14.99
N ASP A 43 0.94 -27.45 14.42
CA ASP A 43 0.62 -28.59 13.55
C ASP A 43 1.14 -28.37 12.11
N LEU A 44 2.44 -28.57 11.93
CA LEU A 44 3.11 -28.36 10.63
C LEU A 44 2.64 -29.32 9.53
N LYS A 45 2.14 -30.54 9.88
CA LYS A 45 1.57 -31.48 8.90
C LYS A 45 0.28 -30.90 8.30
N ARG A 46 -0.61 -30.46 9.17
CA ARG A 46 -1.87 -29.80 8.79
C ARG A 46 -1.63 -28.50 7.99
N VAL A 47 -0.66 -27.68 8.40
CA VAL A 47 -0.25 -26.47 7.66
C VAL A 47 0.08 -26.83 6.21
N ARG A 48 0.98 -27.80 5.98
CA ARG A 48 1.38 -28.21 4.61
C ARG A 48 0.20 -28.73 3.78
N ASN A 49 -0.68 -29.52 4.38
CA ASN A 49 -1.86 -30.04 3.69
C ASN A 49 -2.82 -28.90 3.28
N LEU A 50 -3.07 -27.94 4.18
CA LEU A 50 -3.92 -26.79 3.89
C LEU A 50 -3.28 -25.86 2.85
N GLN A 51 -1.97 -25.69 2.86
CA GLN A 51 -1.23 -24.93 1.84
C GLN A 51 -1.38 -25.59 0.45
N LYS A 52 -1.22 -26.91 0.35
CA LYS A 52 -1.45 -27.67 -0.91
C LYS A 52 -2.89 -27.48 -1.39
N LEU A 53 -3.87 -27.63 -0.49
CA LEU A 53 -5.29 -27.44 -0.81
C LEU A 53 -5.58 -26.03 -1.32
N LEU A 54 -5.03 -25.01 -0.65
CA LEU A 54 -5.25 -23.62 -1.06
C LEU A 54 -4.62 -23.32 -2.43
N MET A 55 -3.42 -23.81 -2.71
CA MET A 55 -2.76 -23.60 -3.99
C MET A 55 -3.54 -24.23 -5.17
N ARG A 56 -4.20 -25.36 -4.95
CA ARG A 56 -5.04 -26.03 -5.96
C ARG A 56 -6.47 -25.50 -6.04
N SER A 57 -6.87 -24.64 -5.12
CA SER A 57 -8.25 -24.13 -5.03
C SER A 57 -8.58 -23.23 -6.22
N TYR A 58 -9.61 -23.56 -6.97
CA TYR A 58 -10.18 -22.72 -8.02
C TYR A 58 -10.43 -21.28 -7.53
N SER A 59 -10.97 -21.12 -6.31
CA SER A 59 -11.19 -19.82 -5.69
C SER A 59 -9.91 -19.00 -5.53
N ASN A 60 -8.78 -19.65 -5.22
CA ASN A 60 -7.49 -18.97 -5.12
C ASN A 60 -6.96 -18.58 -6.50
N ILE A 61 -7.15 -19.42 -7.50
CA ILE A 61 -6.74 -19.15 -8.89
C ILE A 61 -7.48 -17.93 -9.42
N VAL A 62 -8.81 -17.90 -9.37
CA VAL A 62 -9.60 -16.77 -9.89
C VAL A 62 -9.28 -15.45 -9.17
N LEU A 63 -9.09 -15.47 -7.85
CA LEU A 63 -8.69 -14.27 -7.09
C LEU A 63 -7.27 -13.80 -7.44
N SER A 64 -6.36 -14.72 -7.71
CA SER A 64 -4.99 -14.41 -8.13
C SER A 64 -4.96 -13.80 -9.53
N VAL A 65 -5.71 -14.36 -10.48
CA VAL A 65 -5.89 -13.79 -11.83
C VAL A 65 -6.51 -12.40 -11.72
N ARG A 66 -7.59 -12.22 -10.93
CA ARG A 66 -8.21 -10.90 -10.69
C ARG A 66 -7.20 -9.89 -10.16
N ARG A 67 -6.39 -10.26 -9.16
CA ARG A 67 -5.38 -9.39 -8.57
C ARG A 67 -4.37 -8.92 -9.61
N VAL A 68 -3.87 -9.82 -10.45
CA VAL A 68 -2.83 -9.52 -11.45
C VAL A 68 -3.36 -8.71 -12.62
N THR A 69 -4.52 -9.11 -13.17
CA THR A 69 -5.02 -8.61 -14.45
C THR A 69 -6.03 -7.47 -14.33
N GLN A 70 -6.55 -7.22 -13.13
CA GLN A 70 -7.50 -6.13 -12.90
C GLN A 70 -7.03 -5.15 -11.82
N LEU A 71 -6.65 -5.64 -10.62
CA LEU A 71 -6.41 -4.78 -9.46
C LEU A 71 -5.01 -4.16 -9.45
N ASN A 72 -4.01 -4.88 -9.97
CA ASN A 72 -2.63 -4.41 -9.98
C ASN A 72 -2.45 -3.23 -10.97
N SER A 73 -1.75 -2.18 -10.55
CA SER A 73 -1.36 -1.06 -11.43
C SER A 73 -0.54 -1.53 -12.65
N GLY A 74 0.28 -2.56 -12.49
CA GLY A 74 1.08 -3.19 -13.56
C GLY A 74 0.30 -4.11 -14.52
N LYS A 75 -1.04 -4.13 -14.51
CA LYS A 75 -1.87 -4.99 -15.37
C LYS A 75 -1.66 -4.78 -16.88
N LYS A 76 -1.28 -3.57 -17.29
CA LYS A 76 -0.95 -3.22 -18.68
C LYS A 76 0.55 -3.40 -19.02
N THR A 77 1.34 -3.97 -18.12
CA THR A 77 2.78 -4.17 -18.32
C THR A 77 3.07 -5.64 -18.59
N ALA A 78 3.55 -5.95 -19.78
CA ALA A 78 3.93 -7.30 -20.19
C ALA A 78 5.32 -7.71 -19.65
N GLY A 79 5.54 -9.01 -19.47
CA GLY A 79 6.86 -9.61 -19.24
C GLY A 79 7.71 -9.69 -20.51
N VAL A 80 8.67 -10.62 -20.53
CA VAL A 80 9.50 -10.91 -21.72
C VAL A 80 8.69 -11.59 -22.84
N ASP A 81 7.63 -12.27 -22.49
CA ASP A 81 6.68 -12.95 -23.39
C ASP A 81 5.72 -11.99 -24.12
N LYS A 82 5.74 -10.72 -23.78
CA LYS A 82 4.85 -9.67 -24.30
C LYS A 82 3.35 -9.96 -24.08
N LEU A 83 2.98 -10.97 -23.28
CA LEU A 83 1.60 -11.37 -23.03
C LEU A 83 0.88 -10.36 -22.14
N LEU A 84 -0.33 -9.96 -22.57
CA LEU A 84 -1.27 -9.14 -21.79
C LEU A 84 -2.63 -9.84 -21.71
N VAL A 85 -3.26 -9.79 -20.54
CA VAL A 85 -4.57 -10.41 -20.27
C VAL A 85 -5.54 -9.32 -19.81
N LEU A 86 -6.20 -8.66 -20.78
CA LEU A 86 -7.01 -7.46 -20.53
C LEU A 86 -8.51 -7.68 -20.68
N THR A 87 -8.95 -8.70 -21.45
CA THR A 87 -10.38 -8.98 -21.69
C THR A 87 -10.93 -10.03 -20.71
N PRO A 88 -12.24 -10.07 -20.49
CA PRO A 88 -12.88 -11.13 -19.70
C PRO A 88 -12.61 -12.54 -20.24
N SER A 89 -12.69 -12.75 -21.56
CA SER A 89 -12.39 -14.03 -22.21
C SER A 89 -10.96 -14.47 -21.93
N ALA A 90 -9.94 -13.62 -22.19
CA ALA A 90 -8.55 -13.95 -21.93
C ALA A 90 -8.27 -14.28 -20.45
N ARG A 91 -9.02 -13.66 -19.49
CA ARG A 91 -8.94 -14.04 -18.07
C ARG A 91 -9.52 -15.40 -17.79
N GLY A 92 -10.66 -15.73 -18.43
CA GLY A 92 -11.25 -17.06 -18.34
C GLY A 92 -10.28 -18.14 -18.83
N THR A 93 -9.72 -17.97 -20.03
CA THR A 93 -8.70 -18.86 -20.58
C THR A 93 -7.49 -19.01 -19.65
N LEU A 94 -7.00 -17.90 -19.05
CA LEU A 94 -5.89 -17.96 -18.09
C LEU A 94 -6.26 -18.74 -16.83
N VAL A 95 -7.49 -18.63 -16.33
CA VAL A 95 -7.98 -19.45 -15.20
C VAL A 95 -7.95 -20.93 -15.57
N ASP A 96 -8.43 -21.30 -16.77
CA ASP A 96 -8.48 -22.69 -17.23
C ASP A 96 -7.07 -23.29 -17.37
N ILE A 97 -6.12 -22.51 -17.94
CA ILE A 97 -4.70 -22.91 -18.02
C ILE A 97 -4.12 -23.18 -16.61
N LEU A 98 -4.34 -22.27 -15.67
CA LEU A 98 -3.81 -22.40 -14.31
C LEU A 98 -4.49 -23.50 -13.50
N THR A 99 -5.73 -23.85 -13.81
CA THR A 99 -6.48 -24.94 -13.14
C THR A 99 -5.96 -26.30 -13.52
N ARG A 100 -5.43 -26.47 -14.73
CA ARG A 100 -4.84 -27.75 -15.20
C ARG A 100 -3.57 -28.15 -14.43
N CYS A 101 -3.02 -27.26 -13.60
CA CYS A 101 -1.84 -27.52 -12.76
C CYS A 101 -0.64 -28.14 -13.51
N LEU A 102 -0.43 -27.76 -14.77
CA LEU A 102 0.67 -28.24 -15.59
C LEU A 102 2.03 -27.83 -15.00
N PRO A 103 3.08 -28.65 -15.18
CA PRO A 103 4.44 -28.24 -14.81
C PRO A 103 4.80 -26.89 -15.45
N TRP A 104 5.24 -25.95 -14.64
CA TRP A 104 5.60 -24.62 -15.12
C TRP A 104 7.09 -24.33 -14.88
N LYS A 105 7.80 -23.90 -15.92
CA LYS A 105 9.16 -23.37 -15.84
C LYS A 105 9.09 -21.85 -15.94
N PRO A 106 9.47 -21.11 -14.88
CA PRO A 106 9.46 -19.65 -14.91
C PRO A 106 10.32 -19.07 -16.03
N LEU A 107 9.84 -17.98 -16.62
CA LEU A 107 10.60 -17.21 -17.57
C LEU A 107 11.42 -16.13 -16.85
N PRO A 108 12.52 -15.64 -17.48
CA PRO A 108 13.28 -14.51 -16.95
C PRO A 108 12.40 -13.28 -16.75
N VAL A 109 12.76 -12.42 -15.79
CA VAL A 109 12.03 -11.16 -15.61
C VAL A 109 12.53 -10.10 -16.59
N LYS A 110 11.63 -9.26 -17.11
CA LYS A 110 12.00 -8.10 -17.92
C LYS A 110 12.53 -6.99 -17.01
N ARG A 111 13.77 -6.56 -17.21
CA ARG A 111 14.39 -5.44 -16.49
C ARG A 111 13.87 -4.12 -17.03
N VAL A 112 13.48 -3.22 -16.13
CA VAL A 112 13.11 -1.82 -16.43
C VAL A 112 13.66 -0.93 -15.33
N TYR A 113 13.98 0.32 -15.67
CA TYR A 113 14.57 1.26 -14.73
C TYR A 113 13.59 2.39 -14.43
N ILE A 114 13.33 2.65 -13.14
CA ILE A 114 12.53 3.79 -12.68
C ILE A 114 13.46 4.83 -12.05
N ARG A 115 13.34 6.08 -12.50
CA ARG A 115 14.13 7.19 -11.96
C ARG A 115 13.67 7.54 -10.54
N LYS A 116 14.60 7.53 -9.58
CA LYS A 116 14.37 8.00 -8.21
C LYS A 116 14.39 9.53 -8.14
N SER A 117 13.84 10.13 -7.08
CA SER A 117 13.87 11.58 -6.84
C SER A 117 15.29 12.18 -6.77
N ASN A 118 16.28 11.37 -6.36
CA ASN A 118 17.69 11.74 -6.29
C ASN A 118 18.46 11.55 -7.62
N GLY A 119 17.76 11.29 -8.74
CA GLY A 119 18.34 11.07 -10.07
C GLY A 119 18.90 9.66 -10.33
N LYS A 120 19.12 8.83 -9.30
CA LYS A 120 19.54 7.44 -9.47
C LYS A 120 18.41 6.60 -10.07
N GLN A 121 18.76 5.54 -10.79
CA GLN A 121 17.81 4.58 -11.32
C GLN A 121 17.55 3.44 -10.33
N ARG A 122 16.30 2.96 -10.30
CA ARG A 122 15.90 1.77 -9.55
C ARG A 122 15.55 0.67 -10.55
N PRO A 123 16.29 -0.46 -10.55
CA PRO A 123 15.93 -1.58 -11.40
C PRO A 123 14.65 -2.26 -10.88
N LEU A 124 13.73 -2.56 -11.80
CA LEU A 124 12.58 -3.41 -11.53
C LEU A 124 12.62 -4.63 -12.44
N GLY A 125 12.30 -5.80 -11.88
CA GLY A 125 12.13 -7.03 -12.66
C GLY A 125 10.64 -7.34 -12.81
N ILE A 126 10.14 -7.32 -14.03
CA ILE A 126 8.73 -7.56 -14.35
C ILE A 126 8.56 -9.02 -14.79
N PRO A 127 7.94 -9.91 -13.98
CA PRO A 127 7.66 -11.28 -14.38
C PRO A 127 6.55 -11.34 -15.43
N CYS A 128 6.47 -12.43 -16.17
CA CYS A 128 5.36 -12.73 -17.08
C CYS A 128 4.02 -12.83 -16.33
N VAL A 129 2.91 -12.64 -17.04
CA VAL A 129 1.57 -12.59 -16.41
C VAL A 129 1.26 -13.92 -15.70
N ILE A 130 1.61 -15.05 -16.30
CA ILE A 130 1.42 -16.39 -15.71
C ILE A 130 2.23 -16.50 -14.41
N ASP A 131 3.52 -16.12 -14.42
CA ASP A 131 4.35 -16.13 -13.21
C ASP A 131 3.78 -15.24 -12.11
N ARG A 132 3.29 -14.05 -12.45
CA ARG A 132 2.62 -13.17 -11.47
C ARG A 132 1.40 -13.84 -10.85
N CYS A 133 0.60 -14.57 -11.64
CA CYS A 133 -0.56 -15.30 -11.13
C CYS A 133 -0.15 -16.45 -10.22
N LEU A 134 0.84 -17.25 -10.62
CA LEU A 134 1.40 -18.33 -9.80
C LEU A 134 2.04 -17.78 -8.51
N GLN A 135 2.77 -16.68 -8.58
CA GLN A 135 3.30 -15.98 -7.39
C GLN A 135 2.18 -15.53 -6.45
N ALA A 136 1.04 -15.05 -6.97
CA ALA A 136 -0.11 -14.66 -6.14
C ALA A 136 -0.75 -15.88 -5.47
N ILE A 137 -0.91 -17.01 -6.20
CA ILE A 137 -1.43 -18.26 -5.68
C ILE A 137 -0.55 -18.78 -4.53
N VAL A 138 0.76 -18.84 -4.75
CA VAL A 138 1.76 -19.29 -3.77
C VAL A 138 1.83 -18.36 -2.57
N LYS A 139 1.82 -17.03 -2.80
CA LYS A 139 1.78 -16.03 -1.73
C LYS A 139 0.58 -16.22 -0.82
N ASN A 140 -0.61 -16.43 -1.37
CA ASN A 140 -1.82 -16.63 -0.57
C ASN A 140 -1.71 -17.85 0.37
N ALA A 141 -0.96 -18.87 0.00
CA ALA A 141 -0.73 -20.06 0.82
C ALA A 141 0.43 -19.92 1.83
N LEU A 142 1.46 -19.14 1.48
CA LEU A 142 2.65 -18.94 2.32
C LEU A 142 2.45 -17.85 3.38
N GLU A 143 1.77 -16.75 3.03
CA GLU A 143 1.63 -15.55 3.86
C GLU A 143 0.96 -15.82 5.22
N PRO A 144 -0.14 -16.61 5.36
CA PRO A 144 -0.77 -16.86 6.66
C PRO A 144 0.13 -17.59 7.66
N TYR A 145 0.99 -18.48 7.17
CA TYR A 145 2.00 -19.16 7.99
C TYR A 145 2.99 -18.16 8.57
N TRP A 146 3.50 -17.24 7.75
CA TRP A 146 4.46 -16.23 8.19
C TRP A 146 3.81 -15.11 9.03
N GLU A 147 2.58 -14.70 8.72
CA GLU A 147 1.84 -13.74 9.54
C GLU A 147 1.60 -14.23 10.98
N ALA A 148 1.56 -15.55 11.20
CA ALA A 148 1.50 -16.13 12.53
C ALA A 148 2.83 -16.04 13.31
N GLN A 149 3.96 -15.79 12.62
CA GLN A 149 5.31 -15.80 13.22
C GLN A 149 6.01 -14.44 13.20
N PHE A 150 5.68 -13.58 12.22
CA PHE A 150 6.36 -12.29 12.02
C PHE A 150 6.39 -11.44 13.30
N GLU A 151 7.52 -10.77 13.47
CA GLU A 151 7.81 -9.85 14.55
C GLU A 151 6.73 -8.75 14.68
N ARG A 152 6.48 -8.34 15.93
CA ARG A 152 5.41 -7.39 16.28
C ARG A 152 5.64 -6.00 15.70
N THR A 153 6.89 -5.59 15.56
CA THR A 153 7.29 -4.25 15.12
C THR A 153 7.75 -4.18 13.67
N SER A 154 7.48 -5.23 12.89
CA SER A 154 7.61 -5.23 11.43
C SER A 154 6.29 -4.84 10.77
N TYR A 155 6.30 -3.80 9.90
CA TYR A 155 5.09 -3.19 9.34
C TYR A 155 5.01 -3.21 7.82
N GLY A 156 6.13 -3.02 7.11
CA GLY A 156 6.15 -2.94 5.64
C GLY A 156 5.66 -4.21 4.96
N PHE A 157 4.89 -4.06 3.89
CA PHE A 157 4.36 -5.15 3.04
C PHE A 157 3.48 -6.20 3.74
N ARG A 158 3.04 -5.95 4.97
CA ARG A 158 2.20 -6.85 5.75
C ARG A 158 0.73 -6.44 5.70
N PRO A 159 -0.22 -7.39 5.61
CA PRO A 159 -1.65 -7.11 5.61
C PRO A 159 -2.11 -6.36 6.86
N GLY A 160 -2.87 -5.29 6.67
CA GLY A 160 -3.46 -4.51 7.77
C GLY A 160 -2.49 -3.63 8.55
N ARG A 161 -1.23 -3.56 8.14
CA ARG A 161 -0.18 -2.71 8.74
C ARG A 161 0.26 -1.65 7.75
N GLY A 162 0.61 -0.48 8.25
CA GLY A 162 1.01 0.64 7.40
C GLY A 162 2.02 1.56 8.06
N VAL A 163 2.42 2.58 7.31
CA VAL A 163 3.35 3.61 7.77
C VAL A 163 2.92 4.24 9.09
N HIS A 164 1.63 4.56 9.22
CA HIS A 164 1.11 5.19 10.45
C HIS A 164 1.23 4.29 11.67
N ASP A 165 1.18 2.95 11.50
CA ASP A 165 1.42 2.02 12.61
C ASP A 165 2.89 2.07 13.05
N ALA A 166 3.84 2.10 12.10
CA ALA A 166 5.26 2.27 12.39
C ALA A 166 5.54 3.60 13.13
N ILE A 167 4.98 4.71 12.64
CA ILE A 167 5.14 6.04 13.23
C ILE A 167 4.52 6.12 14.63
N GLU A 168 3.37 5.51 14.87
CA GLU A 168 2.74 5.47 16.20
C GLU A 168 3.55 4.59 17.17
N ARG A 169 4.15 3.50 16.67
CA ARG A 169 5.08 2.69 17.48
C ARG A 169 6.34 3.49 17.84
N ILE A 170 6.91 4.23 16.91
CA ILE A 170 8.03 5.16 17.17
C ILE A 170 7.62 6.20 18.20
N HIS A 171 6.44 6.81 18.06
CA HIS A 171 5.91 7.76 19.04
C HIS A 171 5.84 7.14 20.45
N SER A 172 5.34 5.92 20.55
CA SER A 172 5.25 5.19 21.81
C SER A 172 6.62 4.93 22.45
N MET A 173 7.66 4.62 21.65
CA MET A 173 9.02 4.34 22.12
C MET A 173 9.82 5.61 22.43
N SER A 174 9.49 6.75 21.81
CA SER A 174 10.21 8.01 21.95
C SER A 174 9.54 9.04 22.87
N LYS A 175 8.53 8.64 23.67
CA LYS A 175 7.88 9.55 24.64
C LYS A 175 8.92 10.25 25.50
N GLY A 176 8.60 11.46 25.99
CA GLY A 176 9.53 12.27 26.78
C GLY A 176 10.14 11.57 28.01
N ASN A 177 9.41 10.63 28.61
CA ASN A 177 9.87 9.81 29.73
C ASN A 177 10.62 8.52 29.31
N SER A 178 10.86 8.31 28.00
CA SER A 178 11.62 7.15 27.54
C SER A 178 13.07 7.23 27.99
N THR A 179 13.61 6.09 28.43
CA THR A 179 15.05 5.93 28.74
C THR A 179 15.88 5.67 27.47
N LYS A 180 15.21 5.35 26.35
CA LYS A 180 15.84 5.06 25.06
C LYS A 180 15.98 6.34 24.25
N SER A 181 17.08 7.05 24.44
CA SER A 181 17.33 8.36 23.83
C SER A 181 18.19 8.35 22.58
N TRP A 182 18.90 7.26 22.33
CA TRP A 182 19.73 7.05 21.15
C TRP A 182 19.01 6.21 20.11
N VAL A 183 19.22 6.52 18.85
CA VAL A 183 18.56 5.86 17.72
C VAL A 183 19.58 5.49 16.67
N VAL A 184 19.61 4.22 16.29
CA VAL A 184 20.24 3.76 15.05
C VAL A 184 19.21 3.87 13.94
N ASP A 185 19.37 4.83 13.05
CA ASP A 185 18.57 5.00 11.83
C ASP A 185 19.33 4.32 10.70
N ALA A 186 18.84 3.19 10.21
CA ALA A 186 19.59 2.31 9.34
C ALA A 186 18.79 1.94 8.07
N ASP A 187 19.50 1.82 6.96
CA ASP A 187 19.02 1.40 5.65
C ASP A 187 19.84 0.20 5.16
N ILE A 188 19.18 -0.78 4.54
CA ILE A 188 19.85 -1.96 4.01
C ILE A 188 20.26 -1.69 2.56
N GLU A 189 21.54 -1.86 2.23
CA GLU A 189 22.06 -1.60 0.89
C GLU A 189 21.52 -2.63 -0.11
N GLY A 190 20.80 -2.14 -1.14
CA GLY A 190 20.30 -3.01 -2.21
C GLY A 190 19.51 -4.22 -1.70
N CYS A 191 18.70 -4.06 -0.65
CA CYS A 191 18.09 -5.18 0.08
C CYS A 191 17.52 -6.26 -0.85
N PHE A 192 16.67 -5.89 -1.81
CA PHE A 192 16.06 -6.85 -2.73
C PHE A 192 17.06 -7.51 -3.68
N ASP A 193 18.11 -6.81 -4.04
CA ASP A 193 19.09 -7.28 -5.03
C ASP A 193 20.16 -8.19 -4.42
N ASN A 194 20.33 -8.14 -3.08
CA ASN A 194 21.42 -8.82 -2.37
C ASN A 194 21.00 -9.98 -1.45
N ILE A 195 19.69 -10.26 -1.31
CA ILE A 195 19.22 -11.38 -0.48
C ILE A 195 19.83 -12.70 -0.98
N ALA A 196 20.63 -13.38 -0.16
CA ALA A 196 21.20 -14.69 -0.48
C ALA A 196 20.10 -15.76 -0.57
N HIS A 197 20.08 -16.53 -1.66
CA HIS A 197 19.03 -17.52 -1.93
C HIS A 197 19.06 -18.69 -0.92
N SER A 198 20.24 -19.20 -0.57
CA SER A 198 20.39 -20.38 0.31
C SER A 198 19.83 -20.12 1.73
N PRO A 199 20.18 -19.04 2.45
CA PRO A 199 19.59 -18.72 3.74
C PRO A 199 18.08 -18.47 3.67
N LEU A 200 17.60 -17.77 2.62
CA LEU A 200 16.17 -17.53 2.41
C LEU A 200 15.41 -18.84 2.25
N LEU A 201 15.87 -19.75 1.39
CA LEU A 201 15.25 -21.05 1.16
C LEU A 201 15.31 -21.96 2.39
N LYS A 202 16.38 -21.89 3.18
CA LYS A 202 16.49 -22.59 4.47
C LYS A 202 15.41 -22.07 5.43
N THR A 203 15.21 -20.76 5.49
CA THR A 203 14.20 -20.12 6.36
C THR A 203 12.77 -20.48 5.91
N ILE A 204 12.48 -20.53 4.60
CA ILE A 204 11.17 -20.99 4.07
C ILE A 204 10.87 -22.44 4.47
N GLY A 205 11.88 -23.29 4.60
CA GLY A 205 11.75 -24.67 5.07
C GLY A 205 10.95 -25.57 4.09
N ASN A 206 10.17 -26.49 4.65
CA ASN A 206 9.42 -27.51 3.89
C ASN A 206 8.07 -26.99 3.36
N PHE A 207 8.11 -25.90 2.62
CA PHE A 207 6.91 -25.36 1.96
C PHE A 207 6.63 -26.12 0.64
N PRO A 208 5.37 -26.50 0.34
CA PRO A 208 5.06 -27.33 -0.83
C PRO A 208 5.51 -26.77 -2.19
N ALA A 209 5.51 -25.43 -2.36
CA ALA A 209 5.98 -24.78 -3.60
C ALA A 209 7.41 -24.24 -3.49
N ARG A 210 8.25 -24.74 -2.57
CA ARG A 210 9.64 -24.30 -2.38
C ARG A 210 10.45 -24.41 -3.67
N LYS A 211 10.26 -25.51 -4.45
CA LYS A 211 10.95 -25.72 -5.75
C LYS A 211 10.62 -24.59 -6.74
N LEU A 212 9.35 -24.20 -6.84
CA LEU A 212 8.91 -23.11 -7.72
C LEU A 212 9.48 -21.76 -7.28
N ILE A 213 9.52 -21.49 -5.98
CA ILE A 213 10.20 -20.29 -5.44
C ILE A 213 11.68 -20.28 -5.83
N THR A 214 12.37 -21.42 -5.70
CA THR A 214 13.78 -21.55 -6.12
C THR A 214 13.96 -21.26 -7.61
N GLN A 215 13.04 -21.74 -8.43
CA GLN A 215 13.06 -21.49 -9.88
C GLN A 215 12.87 -19.99 -10.19
N TRP A 216 11.94 -19.29 -9.51
CA TRP A 216 11.78 -17.83 -9.69
C TRP A 216 13.00 -17.03 -9.26
N LEU A 217 13.68 -17.44 -8.20
CA LEU A 217 14.90 -16.78 -7.74
C LEU A 217 16.04 -16.92 -8.74
N LYS A 218 16.10 -18.06 -9.45
CA LYS A 218 17.14 -18.40 -10.43
C LYS A 218 16.72 -18.16 -11.89
N ALA A 219 15.55 -17.59 -12.14
CA ALA A 219 15.04 -17.41 -13.50
C ALA A 219 15.83 -16.41 -14.36
N GLY A 220 16.70 -15.61 -13.76
CA GLY A 220 17.44 -14.59 -14.45
C GLY A 220 16.59 -13.36 -14.84
N TYR A 221 17.21 -12.44 -15.56
CA TYR A 221 16.53 -11.28 -16.12
C TYR A 221 17.03 -10.93 -17.52
N VAL A 222 16.17 -10.32 -18.31
CA VAL A 222 16.52 -9.79 -19.63
C VAL A 222 16.59 -8.27 -19.52
N ASP A 223 17.76 -7.70 -19.80
CA ASP A 223 18.03 -6.27 -19.87
C ASP A 223 18.42 -5.87 -21.28
N ASN A 224 17.65 -4.98 -21.92
CA ASN A 224 17.87 -4.54 -23.30
C ASN A 224 18.08 -5.71 -24.30
N GLY A 225 17.38 -6.82 -24.10
CA GLY A 225 17.46 -8.02 -24.95
C GLY A 225 18.54 -9.03 -24.56
N VAL A 226 19.42 -8.68 -23.61
CA VAL A 226 20.49 -9.56 -23.12
C VAL A 226 20.02 -10.29 -21.86
N PHE A 227 20.18 -11.62 -21.84
CA PHE A 227 19.91 -12.45 -20.67
C PHE A 227 21.05 -12.35 -19.65
N ASN A 228 20.68 -12.31 -18.37
CA ASN A 228 21.60 -12.30 -17.24
C ASN A 228 21.11 -13.26 -16.17
N ASP A 229 21.99 -14.07 -15.64
CA ASP A 229 21.71 -14.95 -14.51
C ASP A 229 21.53 -14.20 -13.19
N THR A 230 20.90 -14.86 -12.21
CA THR A 230 20.71 -14.33 -10.86
C THR A 230 21.13 -15.36 -9.82
N ASP A 231 22.23 -15.08 -9.10
CA ASP A 231 22.73 -15.90 -7.99
C ASP A 231 22.28 -15.37 -6.64
N THR A 232 21.88 -14.11 -6.59
CA THR A 232 21.36 -13.41 -5.40
C THR A 232 20.17 -12.55 -5.74
N GLY A 233 19.45 -12.13 -4.73
CA GLY A 233 18.36 -11.18 -4.84
C GLY A 233 16.98 -11.80 -5.11
N VAL A 234 15.99 -10.96 -4.92
CA VAL A 234 14.57 -11.24 -5.17
C VAL A 234 14.06 -10.18 -6.15
N PRO A 235 13.52 -10.53 -7.33
CA PRO A 235 13.13 -9.56 -8.34
C PRO A 235 12.18 -8.47 -7.80
N GLN A 236 12.60 -7.21 -7.84
CA GLN A 236 11.74 -6.08 -7.47
C GLN A 236 10.63 -5.93 -8.53
N GLY A 237 9.40 -6.26 -8.16
CA GLY A 237 8.23 -6.24 -9.06
C GLY A 237 7.44 -7.55 -9.09
N GLY A 238 8.01 -8.63 -8.55
CA GLY A 238 7.28 -9.88 -8.30
C GLY A 238 6.24 -9.71 -7.18
N ILE A 239 5.09 -10.36 -7.33
CA ILE A 239 4.00 -10.29 -6.33
C ILE A 239 4.40 -10.93 -4.99
N ILE A 240 5.21 -11.98 -5.03
CA ILE A 240 5.70 -12.68 -3.83
C ILE A 240 6.92 -12.00 -3.20
N SER A 241 7.66 -11.20 -3.96
CA SER A 241 8.95 -10.62 -3.54
C SER A 241 8.91 -9.84 -2.21
N PRO A 242 7.88 -9.02 -1.93
CA PRO A 242 7.78 -8.34 -0.63
C PRO A 242 7.63 -9.30 0.56
N LEU A 243 6.94 -10.44 0.37
CA LEU A 243 6.82 -11.47 1.40
C LEU A 243 8.17 -12.17 1.61
N LEU A 244 8.88 -12.52 0.54
CA LEU A 244 10.21 -13.16 0.62
C LEU A 244 11.22 -12.24 1.30
N ALA A 245 11.20 -10.94 1.01
CA ALA A 245 12.05 -9.95 1.70
C ALA A 245 11.73 -9.90 3.21
N ASN A 246 10.45 -9.89 3.60
CA ASN A 246 10.08 -9.95 5.02
C ASN A 246 10.51 -11.26 5.70
N ILE A 247 10.50 -12.39 4.99
CA ILE A 247 11.00 -13.69 5.48
C ILE A 247 12.52 -13.63 5.68
N ALA A 248 13.27 -13.09 4.72
CA ALA A 248 14.72 -12.93 4.83
C ALA A 248 15.13 -12.04 6.01
N LEU A 249 14.31 -11.01 6.30
CA LEU A 249 14.55 -10.04 7.36
C LEU A 249 13.89 -10.41 8.71
N HIS A 250 13.26 -11.59 8.81
CA HIS A 250 12.69 -12.08 10.06
C HIS A 250 13.80 -12.57 11.01
N GLY A 251 13.64 -12.27 12.30
CA GLY A 251 14.59 -12.66 13.36
C GLY A 251 15.48 -11.53 13.87
N MET A 252 15.32 -10.29 13.38
CA MET A 252 16.09 -9.13 13.87
C MET A 252 15.80 -8.81 15.34
N GLU A 253 14.54 -8.92 15.78
CA GLU A 253 14.16 -8.71 17.19
C GLU A 253 14.92 -9.68 18.11
N SER A 254 14.98 -10.95 17.72
CA SER A 254 15.70 -11.99 18.45
C SER A 254 17.21 -11.75 18.47
N ALA A 255 17.80 -11.37 17.32
CA ALA A 255 19.23 -11.05 17.21
C ALA A 255 19.64 -9.88 18.11
N LEU A 256 18.74 -8.90 18.29
CA LEU A 256 18.93 -7.75 19.17
C LEU A 256 18.57 -8.03 20.64
N GLY A 257 18.13 -9.24 20.99
CA GLY A 257 17.69 -9.60 22.33
C GLY A 257 16.42 -8.91 22.79
N ILE A 258 15.56 -8.47 21.85
CA ILE A 258 14.32 -7.75 22.16
C ILE A 258 13.25 -8.75 22.62
N ARG A 259 12.68 -8.50 23.78
CA ARG A 259 11.61 -9.29 24.38
C ARG A 259 10.39 -8.43 24.69
N TYR A 260 9.24 -9.08 24.88
CA TYR A 260 7.97 -8.42 25.21
C TYR A 260 7.35 -9.03 26.46
N ASN A 261 6.71 -8.20 27.28
CA ASN A 261 5.85 -8.67 28.37
C ASN A 261 4.50 -9.20 27.83
N LYS A 262 3.65 -9.71 28.72
CA LYS A 262 2.30 -10.22 28.39
C LYS A 262 1.43 -9.16 27.70
N ASP A 263 1.60 -7.89 28.04
CA ASP A 263 0.85 -6.76 27.46
C ASP A 263 1.43 -6.29 26.12
N GLY A 264 2.52 -6.88 25.65
CA GLY A 264 3.18 -6.51 24.39
C GLY A 264 4.09 -5.28 24.47
N HIS A 265 4.46 -4.85 25.67
CA HIS A 265 5.49 -3.81 25.88
C HIS A 265 6.89 -4.41 25.79
N THR A 266 7.81 -3.66 25.19
CA THR A 266 9.21 -4.07 25.07
C THR A 266 9.89 -4.09 26.44
N ILE A 267 10.50 -5.21 26.79
CA ILE A 267 11.33 -5.36 27.99
C ILE A 267 12.78 -5.05 27.64
N GLY A 268 13.51 -4.39 28.56
CA GLY A 268 14.92 -4.09 28.40
C GLY A 268 15.22 -2.77 27.65
N ASN A 269 16.48 -2.61 27.27
CA ASN A 269 17.07 -1.33 26.85
C ASN A 269 16.92 -1.03 25.36
N ARG A 270 16.49 -2.00 24.55
CA ARG A 270 16.38 -1.88 23.09
C ARG A 270 14.94 -1.97 22.61
N GLY A 271 14.67 -1.40 21.45
CA GLY A 271 13.40 -1.56 20.72
C GLY A 271 13.61 -1.27 19.25
N ILE A 272 12.99 -2.06 18.36
CA ILE A 272 13.11 -1.88 16.92
C ILE A 272 11.77 -1.53 16.30
N VAL A 273 11.78 -0.76 15.21
CA VAL A 273 10.66 -0.57 14.29
C VAL A 273 11.20 -0.73 12.88
N ARG A 274 10.62 -1.69 12.14
CA ARG A 274 11.02 -1.98 10.77
C ARG A 274 9.87 -1.77 9.80
N TYR A 275 10.15 -1.11 8.70
CA TYR A 275 9.24 -0.96 7.57
C TYR A 275 9.93 -1.40 6.27
N ALA A 276 9.74 -2.64 5.87
CA ALA A 276 10.48 -3.30 4.80
C ALA A 276 12.01 -3.29 5.08
N ASP A 277 12.78 -2.60 4.26
CA ASP A 277 14.23 -2.38 4.36
C ASP A 277 14.63 -1.21 5.25
N ASP A 278 13.73 -0.25 5.52
CA ASP A 278 13.96 0.84 6.47
C ASP A 278 13.78 0.36 7.91
N LEU A 279 14.73 0.64 8.80
CA LEU A 279 14.63 0.26 10.20
C LEU A 279 15.23 1.30 11.14
N VAL A 280 14.65 1.38 12.34
CA VAL A 280 15.17 2.19 13.43
C VAL A 280 15.25 1.37 14.71
N VAL A 281 16.39 1.45 15.42
CA VAL A 281 16.58 0.78 16.71
C VAL A 281 16.79 1.83 17.79
N PHE A 282 15.96 1.80 18.82
CA PHE A 282 16.05 2.65 19.99
C PHE A 282 16.94 2.00 21.03
N CYS A 283 17.92 2.74 21.56
CA CYS A 283 18.93 2.32 22.51
C CYS A 283 18.97 3.25 23.72
N LYS A 284 19.47 2.76 24.85
CA LYS A 284 19.61 3.56 26.07
C LYS A 284 20.83 4.51 26.00
N SER A 285 21.96 4.04 25.44
CA SER A 285 23.21 4.81 25.33
C SER A 285 23.79 4.76 23.93
N GLN A 286 24.77 5.60 23.65
CA GLN A 286 25.51 5.63 22.38
C GLN A 286 26.32 4.36 22.18
N GLU A 287 26.96 3.85 23.22
CA GLU A 287 27.76 2.61 23.19
C GLU A 287 26.87 1.41 22.87
N ASP A 288 25.63 1.39 23.39
CA ASP A 288 24.66 0.35 23.03
C ASP A 288 24.22 0.47 21.57
N ALA A 289 24.08 1.70 21.05
CA ALA A 289 23.78 1.94 19.64
C ALA A 289 24.90 1.45 18.71
N LEU A 290 26.18 1.65 19.07
CA LEU A 290 27.32 1.11 18.34
C LEU A 290 27.29 -0.43 18.32
N ARG A 291 27.09 -1.05 19.49
CA ARG A 291 26.93 -2.53 19.57
C ARG A 291 25.78 -3.05 18.73
N VAL A 292 24.66 -2.31 18.63
CA VAL A 292 23.54 -2.68 17.77
C VAL A 292 23.93 -2.68 16.29
N VAL A 293 24.72 -1.72 15.83
CA VAL A 293 25.23 -1.68 14.45
C VAL A 293 26.08 -2.92 14.17
N ASP A 294 26.97 -3.31 15.10
CA ASP A 294 27.83 -4.50 14.93
C ASP A 294 27.01 -5.79 14.90
N ILE A 295 26.05 -5.95 15.82
CA ILE A 295 25.14 -7.11 15.85
C ILE A 295 24.36 -7.22 14.55
N LEU A 296 23.75 -6.12 14.09
CA LEU A 296 22.99 -6.12 12.84
C LEU A 296 23.89 -6.39 11.62
N SER A 297 25.09 -5.83 11.57
CA SER A 297 26.03 -6.07 10.48
C SER A 297 26.42 -7.54 10.38
N HIS A 298 26.73 -8.18 11.51
CA HIS A 298 27.04 -9.61 11.56
C HIS A 298 25.82 -10.47 11.17
N TRP A 299 24.64 -10.16 11.71
CA TRP A 299 23.40 -10.87 11.41
C TRP A 299 22.99 -10.75 9.94
N MET A 300 23.17 -9.59 9.31
CA MET A 300 22.87 -9.36 7.90
C MET A 300 23.85 -10.08 6.97
N LYS A 301 25.15 -10.13 7.33
CA LYS A 301 26.17 -10.81 6.55
C LYS A 301 25.82 -12.28 6.29
N THR A 302 25.20 -12.97 7.26
CA THR A 302 24.76 -14.38 7.09
C THR A 302 23.62 -14.54 6.09
N ARG A 303 23.02 -13.44 5.61
CA ARG A 303 21.92 -13.39 4.66
C ARG A 303 22.30 -12.73 3.33
N GLY A 304 23.58 -12.43 3.13
CA GLY A 304 24.09 -11.71 1.97
C GLY A 304 23.75 -10.22 1.98
N LEU A 305 23.36 -9.66 3.13
CA LEU A 305 22.93 -8.28 3.27
C LEU A 305 23.97 -7.45 4.01
N ALA A 306 23.96 -6.13 3.77
CA ALA A 306 24.80 -5.18 4.46
C ALA A 306 24.03 -3.90 4.82
N LEU A 307 24.42 -3.25 5.92
CA LEU A 307 23.96 -1.90 6.23
C LEU A 307 24.59 -0.88 5.28
N SER A 308 23.81 0.06 4.78
CA SER A 308 24.32 1.17 3.98
C SER A 308 25.15 2.11 4.85
N LYS A 309 26.48 2.12 4.68
CA LYS A 309 27.40 2.99 5.44
C LYS A 309 27.06 4.48 5.30
N SER A 310 26.61 4.91 4.12
CA SER A 310 26.30 6.32 3.85
C SER A 310 24.98 6.79 4.46
N LYS A 311 24.04 5.88 4.73
CA LYS A 311 22.70 6.19 5.23
C LYS A 311 22.49 5.81 6.69
N THR A 312 23.25 4.85 7.22
CA THR A 312 23.15 4.45 8.63
C THR A 312 23.74 5.52 9.53
N LYS A 313 22.94 6.00 10.50
CA LYS A 313 23.30 7.08 11.41
C LYS A 313 22.93 6.71 12.83
N ILE A 314 23.79 7.08 13.77
CA ILE A 314 23.49 7.04 15.21
C ILE A 314 23.19 8.48 15.63
N VAL A 315 21.98 8.72 16.12
CA VAL A 315 21.52 10.06 16.48
C VAL A 315 20.86 10.06 17.86
N HIS A 316 21.03 11.15 18.60
CA HIS A 316 20.26 11.39 19.82
C HIS A 316 18.90 12.03 19.48
N LEU A 317 17.84 11.68 20.19
CA LEU A 317 16.48 12.19 19.94
C LEU A 317 16.34 13.71 19.99
N THR A 318 17.26 14.42 20.67
CA THR A 318 17.29 15.90 20.65
C THR A 318 17.73 16.48 19.32
N GLN A 319 18.57 15.75 18.56
CA GLN A 319 18.92 16.10 17.19
C GLN A 319 17.79 15.76 16.24
N GLY A 320 17.14 14.58 16.46
CA GLY A 320 16.06 14.06 15.67
C GLY A 320 16.52 13.36 14.39
N PHE A 321 15.62 12.61 13.80
CA PHE A 321 15.85 11.87 12.56
C PHE A 321 14.60 11.86 11.68
N ASN A 322 14.76 11.50 10.40
CA ASN A 322 13.66 11.37 9.45
C ASN A 322 13.39 9.87 9.20
N PHE A 323 12.14 9.45 9.31
CA PHE A 323 11.71 8.10 9.00
C PHE A 323 10.37 8.12 8.26
N LEU A 324 10.27 7.44 7.10
CA LEU A 324 9.06 7.35 6.28
C LEU A 324 8.38 8.70 6.03
N SER A 325 9.16 9.71 5.65
CA SER A 325 8.69 11.08 5.39
C SER A 325 8.24 11.88 6.63
N PHE A 326 8.53 11.40 7.83
CA PHE A 326 8.27 12.09 9.08
C PHE A 326 9.58 12.43 9.78
N ASN A 327 9.62 13.62 10.43
CA ASN A 327 10.69 14.03 11.31
C ASN A 327 10.28 13.78 12.76
N ILE A 328 11.08 13.02 13.47
CA ILE A 328 10.90 12.64 14.88
C ILE A 328 11.97 13.33 15.71
N ARG A 329 11.57 14.12 16.71
CA ARG A 329 12.52 14.88 17.54
C ARG A 329 11.97 15.18 18.93
N TRP A 330 12.85 15.19 19.93
CA TRP A 330 12.57 15.77 21.24
C TRP A 330 12.73 17.29 21.23
N TYR A 331 11.77 17.95 21.85
CA TYR A 331 11.77 19.40 22.06
C TYR A 331 11.70 19.69 23.56
N LYS A 332 12.39 20.74 24.02
CA LYS A 332 12.23 21.26 25.37
C LYS A 332 10.77 21.66 25.59
N ASP A 333 10.20 21.30 26.74
CA ASP A 333 8.84 21.66 27.13
C ASP A 333 8.76 21.77 28.65
N LYS A 334 8.75 23.00 29.15
CA LYS A 334 8.68 23.30 30.57
C LYS A 334 7.40 22.81 31.26
N ASN A 335 6.33 22.56 30.48
CA ASN A 335 5.05 22.10 30.99
C ASN A 335 4.98 20.59 31.23
N THR A 336 6.04 19.85 30.95
CA THR A 336 6.11 18.40 31.21
C THR A 336 7.03 18.10 32.38
N LYS A 337 6.66 17.10 33.21
CA LYS A 337 7.48 16.67 34.37
C LYS A 337 8.93 16.35 34.01
N VAL A 338 9.18 15.91 32.77
CA VAL A 338 10.51 15.52 32.27
C VAL A 338 11.21 16.62 31.46
N GLY A 339 10.64 17.82 31.41
CA GLY A 339 11.21 18.98 30.71
C GLY A 339 11.27 18.84 29.18
N ARG A 340 10.69 17.81 28.58
CA ARG A 340 10.76 17.52 27.14
C ARG A 340 9.54 16.74 26.64
N LYS A 341 9.25 16.93 25.34
CA LYS A 341 8.22 16.16 24.62
C LYS A 341 8.70 15.73 23.24
N VAL A 342 8.20 14.60 22.75
CA VAL A 342 8.39 14.21 21.37
C VAL A 342 7.38 14.92 20.48
N LEU A 343 7.85 15.48 19.36
CA LEU A 343 6.99 15.94 18.28
C LEU A 343 7.37 15.18 17.01
N ILE A 344 6.36 14.62 16.38
CA ILE A 344 6.46 14.02 15.05
C ILE A 344 5.77 14.98 14.08
N LYS A 345 6.48 15.37 13.02
CA LYS A 345 6.03 16.34 12.01
C LYS A 345 6.32 15.77 10.62
N PRO A 346 5.63 16.23 9.56
CA PRO A 346 6.10 15.98 8.18
C PRO A 346 7.54 16.45 8.01
N SER A 347 8.39 15.68 7.33
CA SER A 347 9.77 16.09 7.06
C SER A 347 9.82 17.26 6.07
N LYS A 348 10.91 18.03 6.07
CA LYS A 348 11.08 19.19 5.19
C LYS A 348 11.13 18.75 3.72
N GLU A 349 11.82 17.67 3.45
CA GLU A 349 11.99 17.06 2.13
C GLU A 349 10.63 16.63 1.57
N ALA A 350 9.84 15.94 2.37
CA ALA A 350 8.50 15.48 1.96
C ALA A 350 7.56 16.66 1.64
N ILE A 351 7.60 17.73 2.43
CA ILE A 351 6.80 18.95 2.14
C ILE A 351 7.29 19.63 0.86
N LEU A 352 8.59 19.62 0.58
CA LEU A 352 9.12 20.14 -0.68
C LEU A 352 8.62 19.33 -1.88
N GLU A 353 8.62 18.00 -1.79
CA GLU A 353 8.08 17.11 -2.83
C GLU A 353 6.58 17.37 -3.06
N VAL A 354 5.79 17.49 -2.01
CA VAL A 354 4.37 17.87 -2.09
C VAL A 354 4.19 19.20 -2.83
N ARG A 355 4.98 20.21 -2.48
CA ARG A 355 4.94 21.52 -3.17
C ARG A 355 5.31 21.39 -4.65
N ASN A 356 6.32 20.60 -4.97
CA ASN A 356 6.74 20.36 -6.36
C ASN A 356 5.66 19.65 -7.17
N LYS A 357 5.03 18.60 -6.61
CA LYS A 357 3.92 17.89 -7.23
C LYS A 357 2.73 18.83 -7.52
N ILE A 358 2.30 19.60 -6.54
CA ILE A 358 1.21 20.56 -6.70
C ILE A 358 1.60 21.67 -7.70
N ARG A 359 2.85 22.17 -7.63
CA ARG A 359 3.37 23.17 -8.58
C ARG A 359 3.30 22.66 -10.02
N LYS A 360 3.65 21.40 -10.25
CA LYS A 360 3.56 20.77 -11.58
C LYS A 360 2.13 20.83 -12.11
N VAL A 361 1.14 20.45 -11.31
CA VAL A 361 -0.29 20.53 -11.70
C VAL A 361 -0.69 21.98 -12.05
N TRP A 362 -0.30 22.97 -11.25
CA TRP A 362 -0.57 24.39 -11.55
C TRP A 362 0.07 24.84 -12.87
N LEU A 363 1.27 24.37 -13.17
CA LEU A 363 2.01 24.76 -14.38
C LEU A 363 1.46 24.10 -15.64
N GLU A 364 1.09 22.83 -15.56
CA GLU A 364 0.51 22.06 -16.68
C GLU A 364 -0.90 22.54 -17.04
N ASN A 365 -1.62 23.11 -16.06
CA ASN A 365 -3.02 23.54 -16.23
C ASN A 365 -3.19 25.06 -16.17
N LYS A 366 -2.21 25.82 -16.65
CA LYS A 366 -2.20 27.31 -16.57
C LYS A 366 -3.40 27.99 -17.21
N SER A 367 -3.91 27.42 -18.29
CA SER A 367 -5.01 27.97 -19.10
C SER A 367 -6.30 27.16 -18.99
N SER A 368 -6.29 26.10 -18.18
CA SER A 368 -7.46 25.25 -17.98
C SER A 368 -8.55 25.97 -17.17
N ASN A 369 -9.80 25.56 -17.35
CA ASN A 369 -10.91 26.02 -16.52
C ASN A 369 -10.65 25.73 -15.05
N VAL A 370 -11.13 26.61 -14.16
CA VAL A 370 -10.95 26.51 -12.71
C VAL A 370 -11.52 25.22 -12.13
N ASN A 371 -12.63 24.71 -12.65
CA ASN A 371 -13.24 23.47 -12.19
C ASN A 371 -12.38 22.26 -12.51
N TYR A 372 -11.77 22.21 -13.70
CA TYR A 372 -10.82 21.17 -14.08
C TYR A 372 -9.58 21.19 -13.19
N LEU A 373 -9.01 22.36 -12.96
CA LEU A 373 -7.86 22.54 -12.07
C LEU A 373 -8.16 22.07 -10.63
N ILE A 374 -9.33 22.41 -10.10
CA ILE A 374 -9.79 21.97 -8.77
C ILE A 374 -9.94 20.45 -8.72
N SER A 375 -10.48 19.83 -9.77
CA SER A 375 -10.63 18.37 -9.86
C SER A 375 -9.29 17.64 -9.79
N LYS A 376 -8.21 18.23 -10.33
CA LYS A 376 -6.85 17.68 -10.28
C LYS A 376 -6.15 17.95 -8.93
N LEU A 377 -6.38 19.10 -8.31
CA LEU A 377 -5.71 19.49 -7.05
C LEU A 377 -6.33 18.87 -5.81
N ASN A 378 -7.67 18.79 -5.74
CA ASN A 378 -8.37 18.31 -4.54
C ASN A 378 -8.02 16.87 -4.13
N PRO A 379 -7.84 15.90 -5.04
CA PRO A 379 -7.35 14.57 -4.68
C PRO A 379 -5.98 14.61 -4.00
N ILE A 380 -5.05 15.42 -4.52
CA ILE A 380 -3.70 15.57 -3.97
C ILE A 380 -3.76 16.19 -2.57
N ILE A 381 -4.50 17.30 -2.41
CA ILE A 381 -4.66 17.98 -1.12
C ILE A 381 -5.25 17.01 -0.08
N ARG A 382 -6.32 16.29 -0.45
CA ARG A 382 -6.97 15.32 0.44
C ARG A 382 -6.04 14.18 0.81
N GLY A 383 -5.30 13.61 -0.15
CA GLY A 383 -4.34 12.55 0.08
C GLY A 383 -3.24 12.97 1.05
N VAL A 384 -2.57 14.07 0.77
CA VAL A 384 -1.50 14.65 1.61
C VAL A 384 -2.00 15.01 3.00
N ALA A 385 -3.16 15.69 3.08
CA ALA A 385 -3.73 16.08 4.36
C ALA A 385 -4.13 14.87 5.21
N ASN A 386 -4.76 13.84 4.64
CA ASN A 386 -5.10 12.62 5.35
C ASN A 386 -3.87 11.85 5.82
N TYR A 387 -2.79 11.86 5.04
CA TYR A 387 -1.54 11.20 5.39
C TYR A 387 -0.85 11.87 6.59
N TYR A 388 -0.73 13.19 6.58
CA TYR A 388 0.00 13.93 7.62
C TYR A 388 -0.84 14.41 8.81
N ARG A 389 -2.18 14.36 8.74
CA ARG A 389 -3.04 14.77 9.86
C ARG A 389 -2.93 13.90 11.10
N THR A 390 -2.26 12.76 11.00
CA THR A 390 -2.03 11.84 12.13
C THR A 390 -1.00 12.35 13.13
N VAL A 391 -0.16 13.32 12.71
CA VAL A 391 0.95 13.90 13.47
C VAL A 391 0.78 15.41 13.64
N VAL A 392 1.78 16.09 14.22
CA VAL A 392 1.77 17.53 14.45
C VAL A 392 1.99 18.29 13.12
N SER A 393 0.91 18.51 12.38
CA SER A 393 0.93 19.07 11.02
C SER A 393 0.23 20.44 10.87
N SER A 394 -0.56 20.91 11.85
CA SER A 394 -1.42 22.10 11.71
C SER A 394 -0.68 23.37 11.28
N HIS A 395 0.52 23.62 11.82
CA HIS A 395 1.33 24.77 11.43
C HIS A 395 1.84 24.66 9.98
N ILE A 396 2.23 23.44 9.58
CA ILE A 396 2.70 23.14 8.21
C ILE A 396 1.53 23.29 7.23
N PHE A 397 0.34 22.82 7.58
CA PHE A 397 -0.86 22.96 6.77
C PHE A 397 -1.23 24.44 6.54
N ARG A 398 -1.17 25.27 7.57
CA ARG A 398 -1.36 26.73 7.40
C ARG A 398 -0.33 27.35 6.46
N LYS A 399 0.95 26.96 6.56
CA LYS A 399 1.99 27.42 5.62
C LYS A 399 1.74 26.97 4.19
N LEU A 400 1.22 25.74 4.00
CA LEU A 400 0.83 25.25 2.68
C LEU A 400 -0.36 26.04 2.12
N ASP A 401 -1.37 26.37 2.92
CA ASP A 401 -2.51 27.18 2.47
C ASP A 401 -2.08 28.61 2.06
N THR A 402 -1.17 29.23 2.80
CA THR A 402 -0.59 30.53 2.40
C THR A 402 0.15 30.42 1.06
N TRP A 403 0.91 29.33 0.88
CA TRP A 403 1.61 29.08 -0.39
C TRP A 403 0.62 28.80 -1.54
N MET A 404 -0.48 28.08 -1.29
CA MET A 404 -1.56 27.85 -2.26
C MET A 404 -2.23 29.15 -2.67
N TYR A 405 -2.56 30.04 -1.72
CA TYR A 405 -3.14 31.35 -2.00
C TYR A 405 -2.30 32.17 -2.98
N ILE A 406 -0.96 32.12 -2.88
CA ILE A 406 -0.08 32.76 -3.85
C ILE A 406 -0.26 32.15 -5.26
N ARG A 407 -0.46 30.85 -5.37
CA ARG A 407 -0.70 30.16 -6.65
C ARG A 407 -2.07 30.51 -7.23
N GLU A 408 -3.09 30.52 -6.43
CA GLU A 408 -4.44 30.93 -6.78
C GLU A 408 -4.47 32.36 -7.36
N ASN A 409 -3.79 33.29 -6.69
CA ASN A 409 -3.67 34.67 -7.19
C ASN A 409 -2.93 34.77 -8.53
N ARG A 410 -1.85 33.99 -8.71
CA ARG A 410 -1.12 33.95 -9.99
C ARG A 410 -2.01 33.39 -11.12
N TYR A 411 -2.79 32.34 -10.83
CA TYR A 411 -3.76 31.80 -11.76
C TYR A 411 -4.83 32.86 -12.12
N ALA A 412 -5.47 33.47 -11.14
CA ALA A 412 -6.50 34.48 -11.36
C ALA A 412 -5.98 35.70 -12.15
N LYS A 413 -4.75 36.17 -11.88
CA LYS A 413 -4.08 37.25 -12.64
C LYS A 413 -3.82 36.84 -14.07
N ARG A 414 -3.38 35.59 -14.32
CA ARG A 414 -3.12 35.07 -15.65
C ARG A 414 -4.41 34.95 -16.49
N MET A 415 -5.48 34.41 -15.87
CA MET A 415 -6.77 34.25 -16.57
C MET A 415 -7.44 35.59 -16.91
N HIS A 416 -7.20 36.63 -16.10
CA HIS A 416 -7.79 37.95 -16.25
C HIS A 416 -6.76 39.07 -16.02
N PRO A 417 -5.78 39.24 -16.92
CA PRO A 417 -4.68 40.19 -16.74
C PRO A 417 -5.16 41.65 -16.67
N LYS A 418 -6.16 42.01 -17.46
CA LYS A 418 -6.71 43.37 -17.56
C LYS A 418 -7.73 43.72 -16.45
N LYS A 419 -8.15 42.76 -15.60
CA LYS A 419 -9.13 43.03 -14.53
C LYS A 419 -8.43 43.40 -13.23
N SER A 420 -9.09 44.26 -12.41
CA SER A 420 -8.59 44.67 -11.10
C SER A 420 -8.46 43.47 -10.12
N SER A 421 -7.65 43.66 -9.08
CA SER A 421 -7.51 42.66 -8.00
C SER A 421 -8.84 42.40 -7.30
N GLY A 422 -9.63 43.44 -7.05
CA GLY A 422 -10.96 43.32 -6.45
C GLY A 422 -11.90 42.46 -7.29
N TRP A 423 -11.96 42.69 -8.62
CA TRP A 423 -12.77 41.92 -9.53
C TRP A 423 -12.37 40.42 -9.53
N ARG A 424 -11.05 40.15 -9.58
CA ARG A 424 -10.54 38.77 -9.53
C ARG A 424 -10.89 38.08 -8.22
N LYS A 425 -10.76 38.80 -7.08
CA LYS A 425 -11.18 38.28 -5.76
C LYS A 425 -12.68 37.97 -5.74
N TYR A 426 -13.50 38.91 -6.20
CA TYR A 426 -14.94 38.70 -6.29
C TYR A 426 -15.31 37.48 -7.14
N LYS A 427 -14.62 37.26 -8.28
CA LYS A 427 -14.90 36.15 -9.19
C LYS A 427 -14.53 34.79 -8.60
N TYR A 428 -13.34 34.67 -8.00
CA TYR A 428 -12.75 33.38 -7.66
C TYR A 428 -12.81 33.01 -6.17
N TRP A 429 -13.07 33.93 -5.27
CA TRP A 429 -13.18 33.65 -3.84
C TRP A 429 -14.55 34.00 -3.30
N GLY A 430 -14.95 33.23 -2.30
CA GLY A 430 -16.22 33.44 -1.59
C GLY A 430 -16.47 32.34 -0.56
N ARG A 431 -17.62 32.39 0.10
CA ARG A 431 -18.08 31.33 1.01
C ARG A 431 -18.65 30.15 0.20
N LEU A 432 -17.77 29.37 -0.44
CA LEU A 432 -18.14 28.21 -1.28
C LEU A 432 -18.31 26.90 -0.49
N ASN A 433 -17.77 26.83 0.72
CA ASN A 433 -18.00 25.72 1.62
C ASN A 433 -18.97 26.15 2.73
N PHE A 434 -20.24 25.74 2.61
CA PHE A 434 -21.29 26.15 3.53
C PHE A 434 -21.16 25.54 4.94
N ASP A 435 -20.39 24.45 5.10
CA ASP A 435 -20.11 23.83 6.41
C ASP A 435 -19.09 24.66 7.23
N ARG A 436 -18.53 25.73 6.66
CA ARG A 436 -17.50 26.56 7.28
C ARG A 436 -17.75 28.05 7.11
N ASN A 437 -17.45 28.83 8.13
CA ASN A 437 -17.45 30.28 8.04
C ASN A 437 -16.09 30.78 7.50
N ASP A 438 -15.84 30.54 6.20
CA ASP A 438 -14.62 30.92 5.49
C ASP A 438 -14.98 31.59 4.16
N ASN A 439 -14.77 32.90 4.09
CA ASN A 439 -15.08 33.73 2.92
C ASN A 439 -13.96 33.75 1.87
N TRP A 440 -12.81 33.13 2.17
CA TRP A 440 -11.64 33.12 1.31
C TRP A 440 -11.40 31.73 0.70
N VAL A 441 -12.44 31.13 0.16
CA VAL A 441 -12.37 29.83 -0.50
C VAL A 441 -12.29 30.04 -2.00
N PHE A 442 -11.20 29.57 -2.62
CA PHE A 442 -10.99 29.66 -4.07
C PHE A 442 -11.87 28.64 -4.80
N GLY A 443 -12.56 29.09 -5.85
CA GLY A 443 -13.41 28.19 -6.65
C GLY A 443 -14.21 28.90 -7.74
N ASP A 444 -15.26 28.24 -8.21
CA ASP A 444 -16.23 28.75 -9.17
C ASP A 444 -17.59 28.92 -8.50
N LYS A 445 -18.03 30.15 -8.31
CA LYS A 445 -19.31 30.49 -7.70
C LYS A 445 -20.51 29.95 -8.50
N ARG A 446 -20.38 29.79 -9.81
CA ARG A 446 -21.43 29.33 -10.69
C ARG A 446 -21.72 27.84 -10.51
N THR A 447 -20.65 27.03 -10.33
CA THR A 447 -20.77 25.57 -10.17
C THR A 447 -20.74 25.13 -8.72
N GLY A 448 -20.34 26.02 -7.78
CA GLY A 448 -20.14 25.70 -6.38
C GLY A 448 -18.89 24.82 -6.12
N GLN A 449 -18.08 24.54 -7.14
CA GLN A 449 -16.84 23.78 -6.95
C GLN A 449 -15.76 24.64 -6.31
N TYR A 450 -15.06 24.10 -5.32
CA TYR A 450 -14.04 24.82 -4.58
C TYR A 450 -12.80 24.00 -4.27
N LEU A 451 -11.68 24.72 -4.08
CA LEU A 451 -10.41 24.14 -3.68
C LEU A 451 -10.38 23.89 -2.18
N LEU A 452 -9.96 22.70 -1.78
CA LEU A 452 -9.78 22.34 -0.38
C LEU A 452 -8.59 23.09 0.23
N LYS A 453 -8.69 23.45 1.52
CA LYS A 453 -7.56 23.93 2.31
C LYS A 453 -6.98 22.83 3.18
N PHE A 454 -5.66 22.77 3.31
CA PHE A 454 -4.97 21.82 4.18
C PHE A 454 -5.36 22.00 5.64
N SER A 455 -5.49 23.24 6.10
CA SER A 455 -5.88 23.58 7.47
C SER A 455 -7.28 23.11 7.89
N TRP A 456 -8.12 22.72 6.95
CA TRP A 456 -9.42 22.14 7.26
C TRP A 456 -9.33 20.71 7.79
N PHE A 457 -8.18 20.06 7.63
CA PHE A 457 -7.94 18.70 8.11
C PHE A 457 -7.34 18.73 9.53
N ASN A 458 -8.19 18.72 10.53
CA ASN A 458 -7.78 18.67 11.93
C ASN A 458 -6.95 17.41 12.24
N ILE A 459 -6.07 17.50 13.24
CA ILE A 459 -5.27 16.36 13.71
C ILE A 459 -6.20 15.22 14.13
N ARG A 460 -5.90 14.02 13.63
CA ARG A 460 -6.60 12.81 14.00
C ARG A 460 -5.57 11.70 14.22
N ARG A 461 -5.31 11.40 15.51
CA ARG A 461 -4.30 10.41 15.88
C ARG A 461 -4.61 9.03 15.32
N HIS A 462 -3.58 8.35 14.86
CA HIS A 462 -3.67 6.98 14.42
C HIS A 462 -3.77 6.04 15.63
N THR A 463 -4.54 4.97 15.50
CA THR A 463 -4.57 3.91 16.54
C THR A 463 -3.65 2.80 16.07
N LEU A 464 -2.59 2.54 16.84
CA LEU A 464 -1.62 1.48 16.58
C LEU A 464 -2.31 0.12 16.41
N VAL A 465 -1.87 -0.66 15.44
CA VAL A 465 -2.30 -2.06 15.31
C VAL A 465 -1.73 -2.88 16.46
N LYS A 466 -2.51 -3.83 17.00
CA LYS A 466 -2.00 -4.78 18.01
C LYS A 466 -0.85 -5.59 17.41
N GLY A 467 0.22 -5.81 18.18
CA GLY A 467 1.45 -6.43 17.68
C GLY A 467 1.25 -7.78 16.99
N ASP A 468 0.38 -8.64 17.54
CA ASP A 468 0.12 -9.98 17.00
C ASP A 468 -1.11 -10.05 16.10
N ALA A 469 -1.74 -8.89 15.79
CA ALA A 469 -2.94 -8.89 14.98
C ALA A 469 -2.62 -9.23 13.51
N SER A 470 -3.36 -10.19 12.97
CA SER A 470 -3.39 -10.55 11.55
C SER A 470 -4.84 -10.62 11.06
N TYR A 471 -5.07 -10.32 9.80
CA TYR A 471 -6.37 -10.56 9.15
C TYR A 471 -6.72 -12.05 9.06
N ASP A 472 -5.70 -12.91 9.11
CA ASP A 472 -5.85 -14.36 9.06
C ASP A 472 -6.18 -14.97 10.43
N ASN A 473 -6.15 -14.17 11.53
CA ASN A 473 -6.61 -14.62 12.83
C ASN A 473 -8.14 -14.54 12.94
N PRO A 474 -8.86 -15.69 13.04
CA PRO A 474 -10.32 -15.70 13.12
C PRO A 474 -10.87 -15.02 14.37
N ASP A 475 -10.12 -14.97 15.47
CA ASP A 475 -10.55 -14.37 16.74
C ASP A 475 -10.59 -12.83 16.67
N LEU A 476 -9.94 -12.24 15.68
CA LEU A 476 -9.80 -10.79 15.51
C LEU A 476 -10.75 -10.16 14.48
N VAL A 477 -11.77 -10.88 14.03
CA VAL A 477 -12.73 -10.35 13.03
C VAL A 477 -13.38 -9.04 13.52
N LYS A 478 -13.92 -9.02 14.74
CA LYS A 478 -14.53 -7.82 15.35
C LYS A 478 -13.55 -6.67 15.51
N TYR A 479 -12.28 -6.97 15.84
CA TYR A 479 -11.22 -5.98 15.94
C TYR A 479 -10.96 -5.30 14.58
N TRP A 480 -10.86 -6.06 13.49
CA TRP A 480 -10.64 -5.52 12.14
C TRP A 480 -11.86 -4.76 11.62
N GLU A 481 -13.08 -5.21 11.90
CA GLU A 481 -14.30 -4.47 11.58
C GLU A 481 -14.33 -3.11 12.27
N SER A 482 -13.95 -3.03 13.54
CA SER A 482 -13.81 -1.76 14.28
C SER A 482 -12.76 -0.83 13.65
N ARG A 483 -11.61 -1.36 13.22
CA ARG A 483 -10.59 -0.57 12.51
C ARG A 483 -11.09 -0.05 11.15
N ASN A 484 -11.80 -0.88 10.39
CA ASN A 484 -12.40 -0.47 9.11
C ASN A 484 -13.46 0.63 9.29
N LYS A 485 -14.28 0.54 10.35
CA LYS A 485 -15.20 1.62 10.73
C LYS A 485 -14.48 2.96 10.94
N ARG A 486 -13.30 2.96 11.56
CA ARG A 486 -12.49 4.18 11.73
C ARG A 486 -11.95 4.72 10.41
N LYS A 487 -11.54 3.85 9.47
CA LYS A 487 -11.08 4.25 8.13
C LYS A 487 -12.18 5.02 7.36
N SER A 488 -13.45 4.66 7.55
CA SER A 488 -14.59 5.33 6.89
C SER A 488 -14.67 6.82 7.18
N GLN A 489 -14.15 7.27 8.32
CA GLN A 489 -14.15 8.69 8.69
C GLN A 489 -13.32 9.58 7.76
N ASN A 490 -12.49 9.00 6.87
CA ASN A 490 -11.75 9.73 5.86
C ASN A 490 -12.52 9.92 4.54
N LEU A 491 -13.68 9.26 4.40
CA LEU A 491 -14.59 9.44 3.27
C LEU A 491 -15.38 10.75 3.39
N ILE A 492 -15.94 11.22 2.28
CA ILE A 492 -16.91 12.31 2.29
C ILE A 492 -18.20 11.88 3.01
N PRO A 493 -18.96 12.80 3.62
CA PRO A 493 -20.12 12.48 4.46
C PRO A 493 -21.16 11.53 3.82
N SER A 494 -21.49 11.73 2.54
CA SER A 494 -22.42 10.86 1.81
C SER A 494 -21.93 9.41 1.71
N TYR A 495 -20.62 9.23 1.42
CA TYR A 495 -20.01 7.89 1.38
C TYR A 495 -19.90 7.27 2.77
N GLN A 496 -19.68 8.06 3.83
CA GLN A 496 -19.71 7.55 5.21
C GLN A 496 -21.05 6.94 5.57
N LYS A 497 -22.16 7.63 5.21
CA LYS A 497 -23.52 7.17 5.48
C LYS A 497 -23.82 5.87 4.73
N LEU A 498 -23.48 5.79 3.44
CA LEU A 498 -23.65 4.57 2.63
C LEU A 498 -22.77 3.42 3.16
N ALA A 499 -21.49 3.66 3.43
CA ALA A 499 -20.59 2.64 3.98
C ALA A 499 -21.10 2.06 5.30
N ARG A 500 -21.65 2.92 6.19
CA ARG A 500 -22.26 2.48 7.46
C ARG A 500 -23.47 1.58 7.21
N LYS A 501 -24.36 1.96 6.28
CA LYS A 501 -25.54 1.15 5.91
C LYS A 501 -25.18 -0.25 5.41
N GLN A 502 -24.03 -0.38 4.71
CA GLN A 502 -23.53 -1.63 4.14
C GLN A 502 -22.61 -2.43 5.09
N GLY A 503 -22.48 -2.05 6.37
CA GLY A 503 -21.53 -2.69 7.29
C GLY A 503 -20.07 -2.61 6.80
N TYR A 504 -19.74 -1.55 6.02
CA TYR A 504 -18.39 -1.30 5.47
C TYR A 504 -17.89 -2.37 4.47
N LYS A 505 -18.79 -3.14 3.87
CA LYS A 505 -18.48 -4.21 2.91
C LYS A 505 -19.07 -3.90 1.53
N CYS A 506 -18.38 -4.31 0.48
CA CYS A 506 -18.90 -4.28 -0.88
C CYS A 506 -20.00 -5.34 -1.03
N CYS A 507 -21.17 -4.94 -1.60
CA CYS A 507 -22.32 -5.83 -1.76
C CYS A 507 -22.04 -7.01 -2.72
N VAL A 508 -21.15 -6.83 -3.71
CA VAL A 508 -20.84 -7.85 -4.73
C VAL A 508 -19.81 -8.88 -4.20
N CYS A 509 -18.66 -8.43 -3.72
CA CYS A 509 -17.57 -9.35 -3.36
C CYS A 509 -17.52 -9.67 -1.86
N GLY A 510 -18.27 -8.95 -1.00
CA GLY A 510 -18.30 -9.15 0.45
C GLY A 510 -17.04 -8.72 1.21
N GLU A 511 -16.04 -8.18 0.49
CA GLU A 511 -14.81 -7.66 1.10
C GLU A 511 -15.01 -6.26 1.67
N SER A 512 -14.09 -5.86 2.57
CA SER A 512 -14.09 -4.51 3.13
C SER A 512 -13.96 -3.47 2.01
N LEU A 513 -14.78 -2.42 2.05
CA LEU A 513 -14.63 -1.25 1.17
C LEU A 513 -13.25 -0.56 1.29
N PHE A 514 -12.46 -0.91 2.32
CA PHE A 514 -11.15 -0.32 2.61
C PHE A 514 -10.00 -1.31 2.34
N ASN A 515 -10.10 -2.08 1.25
CA ASN A 515 -9.11 -3.06 0.79
C ASN A 515 -8.16 -2.50 -0.28
N ASP A 516 -8.03 -1.17 -0.38
CA ASP A 516 -7.23 -0.43 -1.34
C ASP A 516 -7.77 -0.43 -2.80
N GLU A 517 -8.97 -1.01 -3.03
CA GLU A 517 -9.68 -0.86 -4.30
C GLU A 517 -10.44 0.47 -4.36
N PRO A 518 -10.49 1.17 -5.51
CA PRO A 518 -11.31 2.37 -5.67
C PRO A 518 -12.78 2.08 -5.41
N ILE A 519 -13.43 2.97 -4.66
CA ILE A 519 -14.85 2.86 -4.30
C ILE A 519 -15.66 3.70 -5.26
N GLN A 520 -16.73 3.12 -5.82
CA GLN A 520 -17.71 3.82 -6.65
C GLN A 520 -19.11 3.79 -6.04
N LYS A 521 -19.85 4.86 -6.30
CA LYS A 521 -21.28 4.97 -5.98
C LYS A 521 -22.09 4.34 -7.11
N HIS A 522 -22.95 3.41 -6.77
CA HIS A 522 -23.83 2.69 -7.70
C HIS A 522 -25.28 3.02 -7.41
N HIS A 523 -26.09 3.17 -8.49
CA HIS A 523 -27.54 3.29 -8.41
C HIS A 523 -28.16 1.90 -8.61
N LYS A 524 -28.91 1.40 -7.63
CA LYS A 524 -29.62 0.11 -7.75
C LYS A 524 -30.61 0.14 -8.90
N VAL A 525 -31.39 1.21 -8.99
CA VAL A 525 -32.19 1.55 -10.16
C VAL A 525 -31.45 2.62 -10.93
N PRO A 526 -30.98 2.36 -12.17
CA PRO A 526 -30.25 3.32 -12.98
C PRO A 526 -31.03 4.63 -13.20
N ARG A 527 -30.29 5.74 -13.33
CA ARG A 527 -30.92 7.05 -13.64
C ARG A 527 -31.70 7.04 -14.95
N SER A 528 -31.23 6.31 -15.97
CA SER A 528 -31.93 6.10 -17.25
C SER A 528 -33.26 5.38 -17.09
N LYS A 529 -33.48 4.67 -15.97
CA LYS A 529 -34.75 4.00 -15.61
C LYS A 529 -35.50 4.72 -14.48
N GLY A 530 -35.29 6.04 -14.33
CA GLY A 530 -35.98 6.87 -13.32
C GLY A 530 -35.41 6.78 -11.90
N GLY A 531 -34.26 6.16 -11.70
CA GLY A 531 -33.63 6.03 -10.38
C GLY A 531 -33.21 7.38 -9.80
N LYS A 532 -33.65 7.69 -8.59
CA LYS A 532 -33.33 8.94 -7.85
C LYS A 532 -32.02 8.83 -7.05
N ASP A 533 -31.36 9.97 -6.78
CA ASP A 533 -30.15 10.09 -5.95
C ASP A 533 -30.46 10.01 -4.43
N THR A 534 -31.30 9.07 -4.04
CA THR A 534 -31.64 8.83 -2.63
C THR A 534 -30.75 7.79 -2.01
N TYR A 535 -30.51 7.88 -0.69
CA TYR A 535 -29.73 6.86 0.02
C TYR A 535 -30.34 5.44 -0.03
N ALA A 536 -31.62 5.32 -0.34
CA ALA A 536 -32.28 4.03 -0.54
C ALA A 536 -31.83 3.37 -1.85
N ASN A 537 -31.65 4.16 -2.89
CA ASN A 537 -31.26 3.74 -4.24
C ASN A 537 -29.73 3.67 -4.44
N LEU A 538 -28.93 4.18 -3.50
CA LEU A 538 -27.47 4.26 -3.63
C LEU A 538 -26.76 3.22 -2.78
N GLU A 539 -25.66 2.67 -3.32
CA GLU A 539 -24.74 1.80 -2.59
C GLU A 539 -23.30 2.02 -3.07
N LEU A 540 -22.33 1.52 -2.28
CA LEU A 540 -20.91 1.60 -2.59
C LEU A 540 -20.40 0.25 -3.02
N MET A 541 -19.65 0.24 -4.10
CA MET A 541 -18.99 -0.94 -4.63
C MET A 541 -17.53 -0.64 -4.94
N HIS A 542 -16.69 -1.68 -5.00
CA HIS A 542 -15.39 -1.54 -5.63
C HIS A 542 -15.54 -1.32 -7.14
N TYR A 543 -14.61 -0.61 -7.74
CA TYR A 543 -14.64 -0.27 -9.17
C TYR A 543 -14.91 -1.47 -10.08
N TYR A 544 -14.16 -2.56 -9.91
CA TYR A 544 -14.34 -3.75 -10.76
C TYR A 544 -15.60 -4.55 -10.44
N CYS A 545 -16.07 -4.51 -9.20
CA CYS A 545 -17.36 -5.06 -8.84
C CYS A 545 -18.52 -4.29 -9.49
N HIS A 546 -18.40 -2.97 -9.55
CA HIS A 546 -19.34 -2.10 -10.25
C HIS A 546 -19.39 -2.39 -11.75
N ARG A 547 -18.23 -2.49 -12.40
CA ARG A 547 -18.16 -2.86 -13.84
C ARG A 547 -18.77 -4.22 -14.13
N GLN A 548 -18.55 -5.22 -13.29
CA GLN A 548 -19.13 -6.55 -13.46
C GLN A 548 -20.68 -6.51 -13.42
N VAL A 549 -21.27 -5.76 -12.50
CA VAL A 549 -22.73 -5.61 -12.41
C VAL A 549 -23.29 -5.03 -13.71
N HIS A 550 -22.58 -4.11 -14.34
CA HIS A 550 -23.00 -3.52 -15.62
C HIS A 550 -22.74 -4.41 -16.83
N SER A 551 -21.72 -5.27 -16.81
CA SER A 551 -21.41 -6.18 -17.94
C SER A 551 -22.34 -7.40 -18.03
N VAL A 552 -23.04 -7.73 -16.95
CA VAL A 552 -24.02 -8.84 -16.92
C VAL A 552 -25.43 -8.38 -17.32
N ALA A 553 -25.69 -7.08 -17.43
CA ALA A 553 -26.98 -6.57 -17.90
C ALA A 553 -27.10 -6.75 -19.44
N PRO A 554 -28.19 -7.38 -19.96
CA PRO A 554 -28.35 -7.53 -21.41
C PRO A 554 -28.49 -6.14 -22.06
N GLY A 555 -27.65 -5.85 -23.05
CA GLY A 555 -27.76 -4.65 -23.91
C GLY A 555 -26.70 -3.56 -23.72
N SER A 556 -25.60 -3.77 -23.05
CA SER A 556 -24.49 -2.80 -23.05
C SER A 556 -23.43 -3.16 -24.08
N GLU A 557 -23.53 -2.60 -25.28
CA GLU A 557 -22.39 -2.43 -26.18
C GLU A 557 -21.38 -1.51 -25.49
N GLU A 558 -20.11 -1.91 -25.51
CA GLU A 558 -19.01 -1.17 -24.88
C GLU A 558 -18.73 0.11 -25.66
N GLU A 559 -19.27 1.24 -25.22
CA GLU A 559 -18.61 2.51 -25.51
C GLU A 559 -17.33 2.61 -24.68
N VAL A 560 -16.22 2.48 -25.38
CA VAL A 560 -14.88 2.71 -24.84
C VAL A 560 -14.69 4.21 -24.63
N PHE A 561 -15.18 4.74 -23.51
CA PHE A 561 -14.70 6.00 -22.98
C PHE A 561 -13.46 5.72 -22.12
N VAL A 562 -12.31 5.82 -22.75
CA VAL A 562 -11.01 5.97 -22.07
C VAL A 562 -10.99 7.38 -21.48
N GLN A 563 -11.58 7.57 -20.31
CA GLN A 563 -11.11 8.62 -19.41
C GLN A 563 -9.99 8.06 -18.58
N GLU A 564 -8.77 8.40 -18.97
CA GLU A 564 -7.57 8.27 -18.18
C GLU A 564 -7.68 9.15 -16.92
N GLU A 565 -8.40 8.66 -15.90
CA GLU A 565 -8.11 9.06 -14.55
C GLU A 565 -6.92 8.21 -14.07
N GLU A 566 -5.72 8.71 -14.30
CA GLU A 566 -4.57 8.36 -13.50
C GLU A 566 -4.84 8.77 -12.06
N LEU A 567 -5.56 7.92 -11.35
CA LEU A 567 -5.71 7.99 -9.91
C LEU A 567 -4.34 7.66 -9.30
N THR A 568 -3.73 8.70 -8.82
CA THR A 568 -2.67 8.82 -7.82
C THR A 568 -2.65 7.65 -6.83
N HIS A 569 -2.06 6.53 -7.22
CA HIS A 569 -1.54 5.48 -6.34
C HIS A 569 -0.07 5.26 -6.67
N SER A 570 0.73 6.30 -6.50
CA SER A 570 2.18 6.17 -6.45
C SER A 570 2.75 7.27 -5.57
N LEU A 571 2.41 7.21 -4.30
CA LEU A 571 3.28 7.67 -3.23
C LEU A 571 3.66 6.41 -2.47
N TRP A 572 4.64 5.67 -3.02
CA TRP A 572 5.59 4.77 -2.31
C TRP A 572 6.41 3.96 -3.31
#